data_fb649abe45b23e253782f08deb1a4b4f
#
_entry.id   fb649abe45b23e253782f08deb1a4b4f
#
_cell.length_a   1.000
_cell.length_b   1.000
_cell.length_c   1.000
_cell.angle_alpha   90.00
_cell.angle_beta   90.00
_cell.angle_gamma   90.00
#
_symmetry.space_group_name_H-M   'P 1'
#
loop_
_entity.id
_entity.type
_entity.pdbx_description
1 polymer ?
#
loop_
_entity_poly.entity_id
_entity_poly.type
_entity_poly.pdbx_seq_one_letter_code
_entity_poly.pdbx_strand_id
1 'polypeptide(L)'
;VNVNSLALLVIRRGVPPLGGDEAVAEADGHALLVGSGCAEAVGQLPLRRAWCVEAGDFAAGAWASALAPLLRDVRRVVLPASADGRDFAPRLAAELDRPLLAGAVRIGESCADLARWDGRLSVTVETSGPFVATLVPGVRGSAPAEGTPEVTHVDLDVPDSPDARVLEVLDPDPATADLAEAPRILGAGAGLARGALTGPESLALLGEVASALGASVGATRVVTDAGWAPYERQIGTTGVVVDPDLYVAFGVSGATQHTGGLGNPRHVVSVNTDGSSPMTAMADLGLVTDAQELLRELARRLDTPGSKDA
;
A
#
# COMPACT_ATOMS: atom_id res chain seq x y z
N VAL A 1 24.92 12.35 1.55
CA VAL A 1 23.58 12.89 1.19
C VAL A 1 23.41 14.23 1.92
N ASN A 2 23.25 15.33 1.18
CA ASN A 2 23.16 16.67 1.79
C ASN A 2 21.78 17.29 1.49
N VAL A 3 20.78 16.85 2.24
CA VAL A 3 19.40 17.37 2.18
C VAL A 3 18.79 17.36 3.59
N ASN A 4 17.82 18.23 3.83
CA ASN A 4 17.16 18.32 5.14
C ASN A 4 16.16 17.16 5.38
N SER A 5 15.48 16.72 4.33
CA SER A 5 14.50 15.62 4.36
C SER A 5 14.81 14.64 3.25
N LEU A 6 14.68 13.36 3.52
CA LEU A 6 14.97 12.26 2.59
C LEU A 6 13.98 11.14 2.75
N ALA A 7 13.39 10.71 1.65
CA ALA A 7 12.69 9.43 1.61
C ALA A 7 13.70 8.27 1.50
N LEU A 8 13.50 7.22 2.24
CA LEU A 8 14.31 6.00 2.14
C LEU A 8 13.41 4.84 1.70
N LEU A 9 13.65 4.32 0.49
CA LEU A 9 12.81 3.34 -0.14
C LEU A 9 13.56 2.04 -0.38
N VAL A 10 12.97 0.93 0.08
CA VAL A 10 13.46 -0.42 -0.24
C VAL A 10 12.89 -0.82 -1.59
N ILE A 11 13.76 -1.02 -2.57
CA ILE A 11 13.38 -1.41 -3.92
C ILE A 11 13.60 -2.91 -4.10
N ARG A 12 12.57 -3.58 -4.60
CA ARG A 12 12.64 -5.02 -4.90
C ARG A 12 12.42 -5.26 -6.38
N ARG A 13 13.49 -5.67 -7.09
CA ARG A 13 13.46 -5.99 -8.54
C ARG A 13 12.83 -4.85 -9.36
N GLY A 14 13.24 -3.61 -9.10
CA GLY A 14 12.75 -2.45 -9.81
C GLY A 14 11.36 -1.94 -9.39
N VAL A 15 10.74 -2.55 -8.37
CA VAL A 15 9.40 -2.15 -7.89
C VAL A 15 9.53 -1.32 -6.62
N PRO A 16 9.01 -0.08 -6.60
CA PRO A 16 8.91 0.74 -5.40
C PRO A 16 7.90 0.16 -4.40
N PRO A 17 8.10 0.40 -3.08
CA PRO A 17 7.14 -0.01 -2.07
C PRO A 17 5.86 0.83 -2.13
N LEU A 18 4.74 0.26 -1.67
CA LEU A 18 3.49 0.99 -1.47
C LEU A 18 3.70 2.23 -0.59
N GLY A 19 3.15 3.39 -0.99
CA GLY A 19 3.37 4.68 -0.33
C GLY A 19 4.76 5.28 -0.57
N GLY A 20 5.56 4.70 -1.48
CA GLY A 20 6.87 5.21 -1.83
C GLY A 20 6.81 6.60 -2.47
N ASP A 21 5.86 6.84 -3.34
CA ASP A 21 5.60 8.13 -3.98
C ASP A 21 5.19 9.21 -2.97
N GLU A 22 4.36 8.86 -1.99
CA GLU A 22 3.96 9.74 -0.89
C GLU A 22 5.15 10.10 0.01
N ALA A 23 5.98 9.11 0.36
CA ALA A 23 7.19 9.35 1.14
C ALA A 23 8.18 10.26 0.39
N VAL A 24 8.32 10.09 -0.94
CA VAL A 24 9.12 10.97 -1.79
C VAL A 24 8.56 12.39 -1.80
N ALA A 25 7.23 12.53 -1.95
CA ALA A 25 6.58 13.83 -1.91
C ALA A 25 6.73 14.52 -0.53
N GLU A 26 6.72 13.75 0.59
CA GLU A 26 6.98 14.26 1.94
C GLU A 26 8.44 14.75 2.13
N ALA A 27 9.35 14.18 1.36
CA ALA A 27 10.76 14.55 1.34
C ALA A 27 11.13 15.52 0.20
N ASP A 28 10.17 16.31 -0.30
CA ASP A 28 10.40 17.33 -1.35
C ASP A 28 11.02 16.76 -2.64
N GLY A 29 10.74 15.51 -2.97
CA GLY A 29 11.26 14.82 -4.14
C GLY A 29 12.68 14.25 -3.99
N HIS A 30 13.22 14.19 -2.77
CA HIS A 30 14.55 13.64 -2.48
C HIS A 30 14.44 12.22 -1.94
N ALA A 31 15.05 11.25 -2.59
CA ALA A 31 15.02 9.88 -2.10
C ALA A 31 16.36 9.14 -2.22
N LEU A 32 16.61 8.24 -1.27
CA LEU A 32 17.60 7.18 -1.39
C LEU A 32 16.86 5.87 -1.65
N LEU A 33 17.15 5.27 -2.77
CA LEU A 33 16.63 3.98 -3.21
C LEU A 33 17.69 2.93 -2.90
N VAL A 34 17.33 1.88 -2.15
CA VAL A 34 18.24 0.80 -1.78
C VAL A 34 17.61 -0.56 -2.06
N GLY A 35 18.36 -1.46 -2.68
CA GLY A 35 17.88 -2.81 -2.96
C GLY A 35 18.33 -3.34 -4.29
N SER A 36 17.41 -3.77 -5.13
CA SER A 36 17.69 -4.31 -6.47
C SER A 36 16.82 -3.66 -7.53
N GLY A 37 17.45 -3.24 -8.66
CA GLY A 37 16.77 -2.55 -9.76
C GLY A 37 16.41 -1.10 -9.42
N CYS A 38 17.21 -0.41 -8.62
CA CYS A 38 16.92 0.96 -8.19
C CYS A 38 16.80 1.91 -9.39
N ALA A 39 17.60 1.73 -10.44
CA ALA A 39 17.51 2.55 -11.63
C ALA A 39 16.17 2.43 -12.37
N GLU A 40 15.56 1.25 -12.37
CA GLU A 40 14.25 0.99 -12.98
C GLU A 40 13.11 1.65 -12.18
N ALA A 41 13.26 1.71 -10.85
CA ALA A 41 12.29 2.33 -9.97
C ALA A 41 12.23 3.86 -10.09
N VAL A 42 13.30 4.51 -10.55
CA VAL A 42 13.38 5.98 -10.69
C VAL A 42 12.23 6.54 -11.54
N GLY A 43 11.90 5.89 -12.65
CA GLY A 43 10.84 6.34 -13.56
C GLY A 43 9.41 6.19 -13.02
N GLN A 44 9.24 5.51 -11.87
CA GLN A 44 7.94 5.23 -11.26
C GLN A 44 7.63 6.17 -10.06
N LEU A 45 8.55 7.04 -9.69
CA LEU A 45 8.47 7.86 -8.49
C LEU A 45 8.56 9.36 -8.83
N PRO A 46 7.93 10.25 -8.05
CA PRO A 46 7.94 11.70 -8.25
C PRO A 46 9.25 12.33 -7.75
N LEU A 47 10.37 11.91 -8.31
CA LEU A 47 11.72 12.29 -7.88
C LEU A 47 12.19 13.61 -8.50
N ARG A 48 12.85 14.43 -7.70
CA ARG A 48 13.72 15.53 -8.15
C ARG A 48 15.18 15.10 -8.10
N ARG A 49 15.54 14.36 -7.05
CA ARG A 49 16.89 13.83 -6.86
C ARG A 49 16.85 12.47 -6.21
N ALA A 50 17.61 11.53 -6.76
CA ALA A 50 17.72 10.17 -6.26
C ALA A 50 19.17 9.77 -6.01
N TRP A 51 19.40 9.06 -4.92
CA TRP A 51 20.62 8.27 -4.66
C TRP A 51 20.24 6.81 -4.80
N CYS A 52 20.91 6.09 -5.69
CA CYS A 52 20.64 4.68 -5.95
C CYS A 52 21.77 3.82 -5.39
N VAL A 53 21.40 2.86 -4.56
CA VAL A 53 22.28 1.87 -3.93
C VAL A 53 21.82 0.48 -4.33
N GLU A 54 22.58 -0.18 -5.20
CA GLU A 54 22.33 -1.59 -5.54
C GLU A 54 22.94 -2.48 -4.46
N ALA A 55 22.12 -2.87 -3.48
CA ALA A 55 22.54 -3.63 -2.31
C ALA A 55 22.08 -5.12 -2.33
N GLY A 56 21.40 -5.54 -3.39
CA GLY A 56 20.92 -6.90 -3.55
C GLY A 56 19.69 -7.23 -2.71
N ASP A 57 19.67 -8.41 -2.10
CA ASP A 57 18.57 -8.90 -1.28
C ASP A 57 18.46 -8.15 0.04
N PHE A 58 17.23 -8.00 0.53
CA PHE A 58 16.93 -7.24 1.74
C PHE A 58 17.62 -7.84 2.98
N ALA A 59 18.43 -7.00 3.63
CA ALA A 59 19.15 -7.29 4.85
C ALA A 59 19.09 -6.05 5.77
N ALA A 60 18.00 -5.94 6.51
CA ALA A 60 17.63 -4.69 7.20
C ALA A 60 18.68 -4.20 8.20
N GLY A 61 19.32 -5.11 8.95
CA GLY A 61 20.35 -4.76 9.93
C GLY A 61 21.64 -4.32 9.25
N ALA A 62 22.13 -5.11 8.29
CA ALA A 62 23.35 -4.79 7.55
C ALA A 62 23.23 -3.48 6.78
N TRP A 63 22.08 -3.24 6.12
CA TRP A 63 21.82 -2.00 5.42
C TRP A 63 21.70 -0.80 6.36
N ALA A 64 21.06 -0.97 7.53
CA ALA A 64 20.96 0.10 8.51
C ALA A 64 22.34 0.59 8.94
N SER A 65 23.24 -0.34 9.31
CA SER A 65 24.62 -0.01 9.70
C SER A 65 25.40 0.65 8.56
N ALA A 66 25.27 0.14 7.33
CA ALA A 66 25.99 0.68 6.18
C ALA A 66 25.48 2.07 5.75
N LEU A 67 24.17 2.33 5.84
CA LEU A 67 23.54 3.60 5.43
C LEU A 67 23.63 4.68 6.51
N ALA A 68 23.72 4.33 7.79
CA ALA A 68 23.73 5.30 8.87
C ALA A 68 24.79 6.41 8.69
N PRO A 69 26.04 6.15 8.27
CA PRO A 69 27.02 7.20 8.02
C PRO A 69 26.60 8.22 6.95
N LEU A 70 25.89 7.76 5.89
CA LEU A 70 25.40 8.61 4.81
C LEU A 70 24.24 9.51 5.22
N LEU A 71 23.51 9.12 6.28
CA LEU A 71 22.27 9.74 6.72
C LEU A 71 22.46 10.60 7.99
N ARG A 72 23.67 10.71 8.54
CA ARG A 72 23.93 11.45 9.78
C ARG A 72 23.49 12.90 9.73
N ASP A 73 23.66 13.55 8.59
CA ASP A 73 23.35 14.99 8.42
C ASP A 73 21.92 15.23 7.91
N VAL A 74 21.17 14.16 7.57
CA VAL A 74 19.77 14.27 7.17
C VAL A 74 18.91 14.45 8.41
N ARG A 75 18.12 15.51 8.50
CA ARG A 75 17.31 15.81 9.67
C ARG A 75 16.09 14.89 9.78
N ARG A 76 15.40 14.64 8.67
CA ARG A 76 14.20 13.81 8.60
C ARG A 76 14.42 12.68 7.60
N VAL A 77 14.38 11.45 8.06
CA VAL A 77 14.38 10.26 7.20
C VAL A 77 12.97 9.65 7.24
N VAL A 78 12.31 9.63 6.10
CA VAL A 78 10.93 9.15 5.97
C VAL A 78 10.91 7.87 5.16
N LEU A 79 10.36 6.81 5.74
CA LEU A 79 10.10 5.55 5.04
C LEU A 79 8.58 5.40 4.85
N PRO A 80 8.10 4.79 3.76
CA PRO A 80 6.71 4.33 3.72
C PRO A 80 6.51 3.23 4.78
N ALA A 81 5.32 3.15 5.37
CA ALA A 81 4.98 2.09 6.32
C ALA A 81 4.62 0.76 5.62
N SER A 82 5.28 0.47 4.50
CA SER A 82 5.27 -0.85 3.84
C SER A 82 5.88 -1.93 4.75
N ALA A 83 5.76 -3.20 4.39
CA ALA A 83 6.33 -4.30 5.16
C ALA A 83 7.83 -4.10 5.41
N ASP A 84 8.59 -3.81 4.35
CA ASP A 84 10.04 -3.57 4.46
C ASP A 84 10.36 -2.28 5.22
N GLY A 85 9.59 -1.21 5.01
CA GLY A 85 9.78 0.06 5.71
C GLY A 85 9.55 -0.07 7.21
N ARG A 86 8.57 -0.84 7.64
CA ARG A 86 8.29 -1.13 9.06
C ARG A 86 9.39 -1.97 9.72
N ASP A 87 10.01 -2.91 8.99
CA ASP A 87 11.14 -3.69 9.50
C ASP A 87 12.45 -2.88 9.51
N PHE A 88 12.67 -2.06 8.50
CA PHE A 88 13.90 -1.31 8.33
C PHE A 88 13.99 -0.08 9.24
N ALA A 89 12.92 0.69 9.40
CA ALA A 89 12.93 1.95 10.12
C ALA A 89 13.43 1.85 11.58
N PRO A 90 13.03 0.86 12.41
CA PRO A 90 13.51 0.76 13.78
C PRO A 90 15.02 0.45 13.86
N ARG A 91 15.53 -0.34 12.93
CA ARG A 91 16.97 -0.68 12.86
C ARG A 91 17.79 0.55 12.50
N LEU A 92 17.34 1.29 11.49
CA LEU A 92 17.98 2.54 11.08
C LEU A 92 17.91 3.61 12.18
N ALA A 93 16.78 3.74 12.86
CA ALA A 93 16.63 4.68 13.96
C ALA A 93 17.60 4.38 15.11
N ALA A 94 17.80 3.09 15.42
CA ALA A 94 18.79 2.66 16.41
C ALA A 94 20.21 2.97 15.99
N GLU A 95 20.61 2.68 14.75
CA GLU A 95 21.95 2.97 14.22
C GLU A 95 22.25 4.49 14.19
N LEU A 96 21.23 5.31 13.95
CA LEU A 96 21.36 6.77 13.95
C LEU A 96 21.24 7.39 15.35
N ASP A 97 20.90 6.62 16.38
CA ASP A 97 20.56 7.09 17.74
C ASP A 97 19.47 8.19 17.69
N ARG A 98 18.36 7.91 16.99
CA ARG A 98 17.26 8.84 16.76
C ARG A 98 15.91 8.26 17.17
N PRO A 99 14.95 9.11 17.60
CA PRO A 99 13.59 8.65 17.81
C PRO A 99 12.95 8.17 16.51
N LEU A 100 12.15 7.09 16.63
CA LEU A 100 11.30 6.60 15.56
C LEU A 100 9.86 7.08 15.78
N LEU A 101 9.35 7.85 14.82
CA LEU A 101 7.95 8.30 14.76
C LEU A 101 7.16 7.37 13.84
N ALA A 102 6.79 6.19 14.36
CA ALA A 102 6.16 5.13 13.57
C ALA A 102 4.66 5.37 13.36
N GLY A 103 4.16 5.12 12.14
CA GLY A 103 2.75 5.25 11.78
C GLY A 103 2.28 6.69 11.71
N ALA A 104 3.11 7.57 11.14
CA ALA A 104 2.75 8.95 10.92
C ALA A 104 1.70 9.10 9.82
N VAL A 105 0.70 9.91 10.08
CA VAL A 105 -0.32 10.35 9.12
C VAL A 105 -0.07 11.79 8.65
N ARG A 106 0.79 12.51 9.37
CA ARG A 106 1.31 13.82 9.01
C ARG A 106 2.69 13.99 9.60
N ILE A 107 3.62 14.57 8.85
CA ILE A 107 4.99 14.85 9.29
C ILE A 107 5.24 16.35 9.15
N GLY A 108 5.74 16.96 10.22
CA GLY A 108 6.18 18.36 10.25
C GLY A 108 7.72 18.47 10.34
N GLU A 109 8.22 19.67 10.54
CA GLU A 109 9.67 19.91 10.67
C GLU A 109 10.28 19.29 11.93
N SER A 110 9.53 19.29 13.03
CA SER A 110 9.95 18.80 14.35
C SER A 110 8.85 18.01 15.09
N CYS A 111 7.82 17.56 14.39
CA CYS A 111 6.73 16.79 14.97
C CYS A 111 6.14 15.83 13.94
N ALA A 112 5.35 14.86 14.42
CA ALA A 112 4.47 14.06 13.58
C ALA A 112 3.17 13.73 14.33
N ASP A 113 2.07 13.63 13.57
CA ASP A 113 0.82 13.07 14.06
C ASP A 113 0.82 11.57 13.76
N LEU A 114 0.72 10.78 14.80
CA LEU A 114 0.83 9.34 14.74
C LEU A 114 -0.55 8.70 14.95
N ALA A 115 -0.96 7.84 14.01
CA ALA A 115 -2.15 7.02 14.19
C ALA A 115 -1.90 5.94 15.26
N ARG A 116 -2.85 5.79 16.18
CA ARG A 116 -2.84 4.79 17.25
C ARG A 116 -4.21 4.13 17.37
N TRP A 117 -4.25 2.91 17.92
CA TRP A 117 -5.48 2.15 18.10
C TRP A 117 -6.31 2.06 16.80
N ASP A 118 -5.68 1.53 15.74
CA ASP A 118 -6.29 1.38 14.41
C ASP A 118 -6.89 2.69 13.87
N GLY A 119 -6.14 3.80 14.01
CA GLY A 119 -6.53 5.12 13.53
C GLY A 119 -7.58 5.85 14.37
N ARG A 120 -8.01 5.29 15.52
CA ARG A 120 -9.01 5.90 16.41
C ARG A 120 -8.46 7.05 17.25
N LEU A 121 -7.14 7.10 17.39
CA LEU A 121 -6.45 8.14 18.15
C LEU A 121 -5.32 8.71 17.29
N SER A 122 -5.24 10.04 17.23
CA SER A 122 -4.08 10.74 16.69
C SER A 122 -3.29 11.36 17.83
N VAL A 123 -1.98 11.08 17.87
CA VAL A 123 -1.08 11.61 18.89
C VAL A 123 -0.02 12.45 18.22
N THR A 124 0.05 13.74 18.52
CA THR A 124 1.15 14.59 18.08
C THR A 124 2.37 14.35 18.96
N VAL A 125 3.48 13.96 18.34
CA VAL A 125 4.77 13.80 19.01
C VAL A 125 5.73 14.85 18.50
N GLU A 126 6.33 15.63 19.40
CA GLU A 126 7.35 16.62 19.09
C GLU A 126 8.75 16.06 19.38
N THR A 127 9.73 16.50 18.60
CA THR A 127 11.15 16.15 18.78
C THR A 127 12.03 17.39 18.61
N SER A 128 13.05 17.50 19.42
CA SER A 128 14.02 18.62 19.36
C SER A 128 15.16 18.38 18.36
N GLY A 129 15.30 17.18 17.85
CA GLY A 129 16.42 16.76 17.00
C GLY A 129 15.98 16.07 15.71
N PRO A 130 16.95 15.49 14.98
CA PRO A 130 16.68 14.64 13.83
C PRO A 130 15.89 13.39 14.23
N PHE A 131 15.06 12.87 13.31
CA PHE A 131 14.23 11.69 13.55
C PHE A 131 14.09 10.81 12.31
N VAL A 132 13.65 9.58 12.54
CA VAL A 132 13.17 8.65 11.52
C VAL A 132 11.66 8.54 11.67
N ALA A 133 10.93 8.50 10.56
CA ALA A 133 9.47 8.33 10.57
C ALA A 133 9.04 7.27 9.57
N THR A 134 7.93 6.58 9.85
CA THR A 134 7.22 5.80 8.83
C THR A 134 5.89 6.48 8.52
N LEU A 135 5.65 6.76 7.23
CA LEU A 135 4.43 7.38 6.72
C LEU A 135 3.42 6.31 6.32
N VAL A 136 2.21 6.39 6.84
CA VAL A 136 1.12 5.46 6.49
C VAL A 136 0.73 5.71 5.01
N PRO A 137 0.66 4.68 4.15
CA PRO A 137 0.18 4.82 2.78
C PRO A 137 -1.27 5.32 2.72
N GLY A 138 -1.63 6.09 1.69
CA GLY A 138 -2.98 6.60 1.47
C GLY A 138 -3.34 7.87 2.26
N VAL A 139 -2.41 8.42 3.07
CA VAL A 139 -2.69 9.61 3.91
C VAL A 139 -2.32 10.92 3.23
N ARG A 140 -1.59 10.85 2.14
CA ARG A 140 -1.10 12.01 1.41
C ARG A 140 -1.11 11.75 -0.09
N GLY A 141 -1.61 12.70 -0.87
CA GLY A 141 -1.46 12.62 -2.34
C GLY A 141 -0.02 12.89 -2.80
N SER A 142 0.38 12.27 -3.88
CA SER A 142 1.59 12.58 -4.62
C SER A 142 1.24 13.17 -5.98
N ALA A 143 2.04 14.13 -6.45
CA ALA A 143 1.92 14.66 -7.81
C ALA A 143 3.16 14.25 -8.61
N PRO A 144 3.04 13.98 -9.91
CA PRO A 144 4.20 13.73 -10.76
C PRO A 144 5.23 14.84 -10.62
N ALA A 145 6.51 14.49 -10.53
CA ALA A 145 7.58 15.48 -10.53
C ALA A 145 7.70 16.11 -11.92
N GLU A 146 8.03 17.40 -11.96
CA GLU A 146 8.37 18.08 -13.21
C GLU A 146 9.86 17.84 -13.55
N GLY A 147 10.13 17.44 -14.80
CA GLY A 147 11.47 17.27 -15.33
C GLY A 147 12.09 15.89 -15.08
N THR A 148 13.37 15.76 -15.44
CA THR A 148 14.15 14.54 -15.26
C THR A 148 14.89 14.60 -13.93
N PRO A 149 14.78 13.59 -13.06
CA PRO A 149 15.45 13.60 -11.76
C PRO A 149 16.99 13.53 -11.91
N GLU A 150 17.70 14.20 -11.01
CA GLU A 150 19.13 14.00 -10.85
C GLU A 150 19.38 12.67 -10.13
N VAL A 151 20.10 11.74 -10.79
CA VAL A 151 20.39 10.41 -10.22
C VAL A 151 21.88 10.31 -9.91
N THR A 152 22.20 9.89 -8.69
CA THR A 152 23.56 9.62 -8.23
C THR A 152 23.65 8.15 -7.79
N HIS A 153 24.54 7.37 -8.38
CA HIS A 153 24.83 6.02 -7.90
C HIS A 153 25.80 6.10 -6.72
N VAL A 154 25.50 5.33 -5.69
CA VAL A 154 26.29 5.27 -4.46
C VAL A 154 26.70 3.82 -4.23
N ASP A 155 28.00 3.58 -4.20
CA ASP A 155 28.54 2.30 -3.79
C ASP A 155 28.45 2.19 -2.26
N LEU A 156 27.87 1.11 -1.78
CA LEU A 156 27.69 0.83 -0.36
C LEU A 156 28.45 -0.44 0.00
N ASP A 157 29.39 -0.30 0.92
CA ASP A 157 30.04 -1.45 1.52
C ASP A 157 29.12 -2.00 2.63
N VAL A 158 28.39 -3.07 2.29
CA VAL A 158 27.45 -3.72 3.21
C VAL A 158 28.25 -4.72 4.04
N PRO A 159 28.29 -4.59 5.37
CA PRO A 159 29.06 -5.50 6.22
C PRO A 159 28.48 -6.91 6.19
N ASP A 160 29.36 -7.91 6.15
CA ASP A 160 28.99 -9.31 6.37
C ASP A 160 28.72 -9.52 7.86
N SER A 161 27.54 -9.16 8.31
CA SER A 161 27.09 -9.28 9.69
C SER A 161 25.93 -10.28 9.78
N PRO A 162 25.74 -10.95 10.93
CA PRO A 162 24.57 -11.80 11.15
C PRO A 162 23.29 -10.99 10.97
N ASP A 163 22.50 -11.33 9.96
CA ASP A 163 21.22 -10.71 9.66
C ASP A 163 20.24 -11.75 9.09
N ALA A 164 19.00 -11.36 8.94
CA ALA A 164 18.02 -12.14 8.18
C ALA A 164 18.49 -12.26 6.73
N ARG A 165 18.39 -13.46 6.18
CA ARG A 165 18.73 -13.73 4.79
C ARG A 165 17.49 -14.19 4.04
N VAL A 166 17.25 -13.62 2.87
CA VAL A 166 16.21 -14.10 1.96
C VAL A 166 16.59 -15.49 1.48
N LEU A 167 15.79 -16.49 1.80
CA LEU A 167 15.97 -17.86 1.34
C LEU A 167 15.21 -18.11 0.04
N GLU A 168 14.02 -17.57 -0.07
CA GLU A 168 13.12 -17.73 -1.20
C GLU A 168 12.21 -16.52 -1.31
N VAL A 169 11.87 -16.12 -2.52
CA VAL A 169 10.85 -15.13 -2.83
C VAL A 169 9.69 -15.88 -3.47
N LEU A 170 8.60 -16.01 -2.73
CA LEU A 170 7.37 -16.63 -3.22
C LEU A 170 6.53 -15.61 -3.97
N ASP A 171 5.84 -16.07 -5.01
CA ASP A 171 4.83 -15.24 -5.64
C ASP A 171 3.71 -14.96 -4.63
N PRO A 172 3.20 -13.70 -4.55
CA PRO A 172 2.14 -13.38 -3.62
C PRO A 172 0.88 -14.18 -3.95
N ASP A 173 0.30 -14.84 -2.95
CA ASP A 173 -1.04 -15.39 -3.05
C ASP A 173 -2.05 -14.27 -2.71
N PRO A 174 -2.84 -13.80 -3.69
CA PRO A 174 -3.81 -12.73 -3.45
C PRO A 174 -4.83 -13.06 -2.36
N ALA A 175 -5.09 -14.35 -2.10
CA ALA A 175 -6.03 -14.78 -1.06
C ALA A 175 -5.48 -14.55 0.35
N THR A 176 -4.15 -14.62 0.54
CA THR A 176 -3.48 -14.48 1.84
C THR A 176 -2.71 -13.17 2.00
N ALA A 177 -2.50 -12.41 0.91
CA ALA A 177 -1.82 -11.11 0.95
C ALA A 177 -2.50 -10.15 1.92
N ASP A 178 -1.69 -9.31 2.57
CA ASP A 178 -2.23 -8.19 3.36
C ASP A 178 -3.05 -7.29 2.43
N LEU A 179 -4.30 -7.04 2.80
CA LEU A 179 -5.23 -6.30 1.97
C LEU A 179 -4.75 -4.86 1.72
N ALA A 180 -4.03 -4.29 2.68
CA ALA A 180 -3.45 -2.95 2.56
C ALA A 180 -2.36 -2.85 1.47
N GLU A 181 -1.72 -3.97 1.12
CA GLU A 181 -0.64 -4.04 0.13
C GLU A 181 -1.10 -4.63 -1.21
N ALA A 182 -2.39 -4.98 -1.34
CA ALA A 182 -2.91 -5.61 -2.53
C ALA A 182 -3.04 -4.61 -3.70
N PRO A 183 -2.36 -4.84 -4.84
CA PRO A 183 -2.41 -3.93 -5.99
C PRO A 183 -3.75 -3.95 -6.72
N ARG A 184 -4.52 -5.03 -6.56
CA ARG A 184 -5.85 -5.20 -7.15
C ARG A 184 -6.79 -5.77 -6.11
N ILE A 185 -7.97 -5.15 -5.97
CA ILE A 185 -8.96 -5.59 -5.00
C ILE A 185 -10.33 -5.67 -5.65
N LEU A 186 -11.02 -6.81 -5.45
CA LEU A 186 -12.43 -6.97 -5.73
C LEU A 186 -13.19 -6.79 -4.41
N GLY A 187 -13.98 -5.73 -4.31
CA GLY A 187 -14.74 -5.36 -3.12
C GLY A 187 -16.15 -5.94 -3.13
N ALA A 188 -16.49 -6.71 -2.09
CA ALA A 188 -17.82 -7.27 -1.88
C ALA A 188 -18.70 -6.33 -1.07
N GLY A 189 -19.85 -5.96 -1.60
CA GLY A 189 -20.91 -5.25 -0.90
C GLY A 189 -22.14 -6.11 -0.65
N ALA A 190 -23.08 -5.60 0.15
CA ALA A 190 -24.35 -6.27 0.45
C ALA A 190 -25.19 -6.56 -0.81
N GLY A 191 -24.97 -5.82 -1.90
CA GLY A 191 -25.64 -6.06 -3.19
C GLY A 191 -25.35 -7.40 -3.80
N LEU A 192 -24.19 -8.03 -3.47
CA LEU A 192 -23.85 -9.38 -3.92
C LEU A 192 -24.79 -10.47 -3.38
N ALA A 193 -25.56 -10.23 -2.33
CA ALA A 193 -26.52 -11.19 -1.80
C ALA A 193 -27.95 -10.98 -2.33
N ARG A 194 -28.16 -10.14 -3.34
CA ARG A 194 -29.48 -9.79 -3.86
C ARG A 194 -29.90 -10.56 -5.12
N GLY A 195 -29.26 -11.68 -5.42
CA GLY A 195 -29.54 -12.50 -6.58
C GLY A 195 -29.91 -13.95 -6.21
N ALA A 196 -29.61 -14.89 -7.11
CA ALA A 196 -29.89 -16.30 -6.91
C ALA A 196 -28.90 -16.99 -5.95
N LEU A 197 -27.68 -16.46 -5.82
CA LEU A 197 -26.67 -16.94 -4.87
C LEU A 197 -26.84 -16.26 -3.51
N THR A 198 -26.58 -17.02 -2.45
CA THR A 198 -26.44 -16.46 -1.09
C THR A 198 -25.19 -15.60 -0.97
N GLY A 199 -25.06 -14.82 0.12
CA GLY A 199 -23.87 -14.02 0.37
C GLY A 199 -22.57 -14.83 0.38
N PRO A 200 -22.48 -15.94 1.14
CA PRO A 200 -21.30 -16.81 1.13
C PRO A 200 -20.97 -17.41 -0.24
N GLU A 201 -21.97 -17.89 -1.00
CA GLU A 201 -21.76 -18.43 -2.34
C GLU A 201 -21.24 -17.37 -3.32
N SER A 202 -21.81 -16.15 -3.26
CA SER A 202 -21.34 -15.02 -4.07
C SER A 202 -19.91 -14.61 -3.71
N LEU A 203 -19.57 -14.64 -2.42
CA LEU A 203 -18.22 -14.33 -1.97
C LEU A 203 -17.21 -15.40 -2.40
N ALA A 204 -17.60 -16.67 -2.36
CA ALA A 204 -16.76 -17.76 -2.86
C ALA A 204 -16.48 -17.60 -4.36
N LEU A 205 -17.52 -17.32 -5.17
CA LEU A 205 -17.36 -17.06 -6.60
C LEU A 205 -16.51 -15.80 -6.86
N LEU A 206 -16.67 -14.75 -6.05
CA LEU A 206 -15.82 -13.55 -6.13
C LEU A 206 -14.35 -13.90 -5.86
N GLY A 207 -14.09 -14.80 -4.90
CA GLY A 207 -12.75 -15.29 -4.59
C GLY A 207 -12.10 -16.03 -5.76
N GLU A 208 -12.86 -16.86 -6.47
CA GLU A 208 -12.37 -17.57 -7.66
C GLU A 208 -12.03 -16.60 -8.80
N VAL A 209 -12.91 -15.62 -9.07
CA VAL A 209 -12.66 -14.57 -10.07
C VAL A 209 -11.47 -13.70 -9.66
N ALA A 210 -11.37 -13.35 -8.38
CA ALA A 210 -10.24 -12.57 -7.86
C ALA A 210 -8.91 -13.32 -8.05
N SER A 211 -8.87 -14.61 -7.71
CA SER A 211 -7.69 -15.45 -7.91
C SER A 211 -7.26 -15.50 -9.39
N ALA A 212 -8.22 -15.70 -10.30
CA ALA A 212 -7.94 -15.73 -11.74
C ALA A 212 -7.43 -14.39 -12.29
N LEU A 213 -7.76 -13.27 -11.64
CA LEU A 213 -7.31 -11.92 -12.00
C LEU A 213 -6.07 -11.45 -11.22
N GLY A 214 -5.53 -12.29 -10.33
CA GLY A 214 -4.43 -11.90 -9.45
C GLY A 214 -4.84 -10.76 -8.51
N ALA A 215 -6.08 -10.78 -7.99
CA ALA A 215 -6.65 -9.77 -7.12
C ALA A 215 -6.97 -10.34 -5.74
N SER A 216 -6.92 -9.49 -4.71
CA SER A 216 -7.41 -9.82 -3.37
C SER A 216 -8.91 -9.52 -3.24
N VAL A 217 -9.58 -10.18 -2.30
CA VAL A 217 -10.98 -9.89 -1.96
C VAL A 217 -11.03 -9.00 -0.73
N GLY A 218 -11.70 -7.87 -0.86
CA GLY A 218 -12.08 -6.99 0.24
C GLY A 218 -13.60 -7.00 0.46
N ALA A 219 -14.06 -6.49 1.59
CA ALA A 219 -15.47 -6.51 1.94
C ALA A 219 -15.92 -5.21 2.62
N THR A 220 -17.18 -4.84 2.45
CA THR A 220 -17.79 -3.79 3.27
C THR A 220 -18.13 -4.32 4.66
N ARG A 221 -18.28 -3.44 5.64
CA ARG A 221 -18.67 -3.79 7.00
C ARG A 221 -19.95 -4.65 7.06
N VAL A 222 -20.93 -4.38 6.21
CA VAL A 222 -22.18 -5.17 6.17
C VAL A 222 -21.90 -6.64 5.84
N VAL A 223 -20.92 -6.91 4.99
CA VAL A 223 -20.51 -8.28 4.61
C VAL A 223 -19.77 -8.97 5.75
N THR A 224 -18.90 -8.26 6.46
CA THR A 224 -18.16 -8.81 7.62
C THR A 224 -19.07 -8.97 8.84
N ASP A 225 -19.96 -8.03 9.12
CA ASP A 225 -20.96 -8.14 10.19
C ASP A 225 -21.95 -9.32 9.96
N ALA A 226 -22.22 -9.65 8.68
CA ALA A 226 -22.99 -10.84 8.31
C ALA A 226 -22.20 -12.16 8.42
N GLY A 227 -20.91 -12.10 8.73
CA GLY A 227 -20.03 -13.26 8.86
C GLY A 227 -19.66 -13.93 7.54
N TRP A 228 -19.85 -13.26 6.39
CA TRP A 228 -19.49 -13.83 5.08
C TRP A 228 -17.99 -13.70 4.81
N ALA A 229 -17.35 -12.63 5.26
CA ALA A 229 -15.92 -12.42 5.20
C ALA A 229 -15.33 -12.17 6.60
N PRO A 230 -14.07 -12.56 6.84
CA PRO A 230 -13.39 -12.24 8.10
C PRO A 230 -13.13 -10.73 8.21
N TYR A 231 -12.98 -10.24 9.46
CA TYR A 231 -12.84 -8.82 9.74
C TYR A 231 -11.57 -8.21 9.11
N GLU A 232 -10.51 -8.97 8.97
CA GLU A 232 -9.25 -8.59 8.35
C GLU A 232 -9.40 -8.23 6.86
N ARG A 233 -10.53 -8.58 6.26
CA ARG A 233 -10.89 -8.22 4.88
C ARG A 233 -11.83 -7.02 4.81
N GLN A 234 -12.19 -6.41 5.94
CA GLN A 234 -13.05 -5.23 5.97
C GLN A 234 -12.30 -3.99 5.49
N ILE A 235 -12.80 -3.34 4.43
CA ILE A 235 -12.33 -2.02 3.98
C ILE A 235 -13.21 -0.94 4.59
N GLY A 236 -12.60 0.08 5.16
CA GLY A 236 -13.34 1.20 5.73
C GLY A 236 -12.59 1.91 6.85
N THR A 237 -13.18 2.97 7.37
CA THR A 237 -12.61 3.76 8.49
C THR A 237 -12.40 2.96 9.78
N THR A 238 -13.08 1.82 9.94
CA THR A 238 -12.94 0.90 11.07
C THR A 238 -12.33 -0.44 10.68
N GLY A 239 -11.81 -0.55 9.47
CA GLY A 239 -11.15 -1.73 8.92
C GLY A 239 -9.80 -1.37 8.32
N VAL A 240 -9.43 -2.06 7.25
CA VAL A 240 -8.18 -1.81 6.54
C VAL A 240 -8.34 -0.61 5.62
N VAL A 241 -7.36 0.26 5.60
CA VAL A 241 -7.20 1.30 4.57
C VAL A 241 -6.39 0.71 3.43
N VAL A 242 -6.89 0.86 2.20
CA VAL A 242 -6.29 0.28 1.00
C VAL A 242 -6.07 1.35 -0.06
N ASP A 243 -5.00 1.19 -0.85
CA ASP A 243 -4.65 2.10 -1.95
C ASP A 243 -4.24 1.29 -3.20
N PRO A 244 -5.16 0.52 -3.80
CA PRO A 244 -4.85 -0.37 -4.91
C PRO A 244 -4.73 0.40 -6.24
N ASP A 245 -3.99 -0.19 -7.20
CA ASP A 245 -4.03 0.26 -8.60
C ASP A 245 -5.43 0.08 -9.21
N LEU A 246 -6.15 -0.98 -8.82
CA LEU A 246 -7.50 -1.26 -9.30
C LEU A 246 -8.41 -1.71 -8.14
N TYR A 247 -9.52 -0.99 -7.96
CA TYR A 247 -10.62 -1.36 -7.08
C TYR A 247 -11.88 -1.63 -7.89
N VAL A 248 -12.42 -2.86 -7.82
CA VAL A 248 -13.69 -3.19 -8.48
C VAL A 248 -14.75 -3.49 -7.41
N ALA A 249 -15.75 -2.65 -7.31
CA ALA A 249 -16.80 -2.70 -6.29
C ALA A 249 -18.03 -3.48 -6.77
N PHE A 250 -18.27 -4.67 -6.27
CA PHE A 250 -19.43 -5.50 -6.60
C PHE A 250 -20.54 -5.30 -5.56
N GLY A 251 -21.63 -4.64 -5.95
CA GLY A 251 -22.78 -4.39 -5.09
C GLY A 251 -22.48 -3.52 -3.86
N VAL A 252 -21.48 -2.66 -3.94
CA VAL A 252 -21.11 -1.70 -2.90
C VAL A 252 -21.86 -0.39 -3.11
N SER A 253 -22.50 0.14 -2.06
CA SER A 253 -23.24 1.41 -2.15
C SER A 253 -22.34 2.64 -2.09
N GLY A 254 -21.15 2.53 -1.48
CA GLY A 254 -20.23 3.67 -1.31
C GLY A 254 -20.57 4.53 -0.10
N ALA A 255 -21.02 3.91 1.00
CA ALA A 255 -21.15 4.63 2.27
C ALA A 255 -19.83 5.26 2.69
N THR A 256 -19.89 6.44 3.32
CA THR A 256 -18.69 7.23 3.71
C THR A 256 -17.69 6.43 4.55
N GLN A 257 -18.18 5.52 5.39
CA GLN A 257 -17.31 4.68 6.20
C GLN A 257 -16.48 3.69 5.36
N HIS A 258 -17.02 3.22 4.24
CA HIS A 258 -16.31 2.34 3.30
C HIS A 258 -15.34 3.14 2.43
N THR A 259 -15.84 4.21 1.82
CA THR A 259 -15.01 5.05 0.94
C THR A 259 -13.87 5.75 1.69
N GLY A 260 -14.06 6.03 2.99
CA GLY A 260 -12.99 6.52 3.86
C GLY A 260 -11.86 5.52 4.13
N GLY A 261 -12.05 4.24 3.77
CA GLY A 261 -10.99 3.23 3.75
C GLY A 261 -10.37 3.01 2.37
N LEU A 262 -10.88 3.69 1.34
CA LEU A 262 -10.24 3.76 0.04
C LEU A 262 -9.35 5.02 0.03
N GLY A 263 -8.04 4.85 0.05
CA GLY A 263 -7.09 5.96 0.02
C GLY A 263 -7.18 6.75 -1.29
N ASN A 264 -6.31 6.45 -2.24
CA ASN A 264 -6.31 7.07 -3.56
C ASN A 264 -6.16 6.01 -4.67
N PRO A 265 -7.12 5.08 -4.82
CA PRO A 265 -7.03 4.01 -5.80
C PRO A 265 -6.87 4.61 -7.21
N ARG A 266 -5.95 4.05 -8.00
CA ARG A 266 -5.65 4.58 -9.34
C ARG A 266 -6.83 4.44 -10.29
N HIS A 267 -7.58 3.33 -10.17
CA HIS A 267 -8.77 3.06 -10.96
C HIS A 267 -9.87 2.43 -10.10
N VAL A 268 -11.07 2.96 -10.24
CA VAL A 268 -12.27 2.48 -9.56
C VAL A 268 -13.32 2.04 -10.57
N VAL A 269 -13.79 0.80 -10.46
CA VAL A 269 -14.92 0.28 -11.23
C VAL A 269 -16.06 -0.02 -10.26
N SER A 270 -17.26 0.48 -10.54
CA SER A 270 -18.46 0.18 -9.75
C SER A 270 -19.41 -0.71 -10.55
N VAL A 271 -19.88 -1.78 -9.93
CA VAL A 271 -20.91 -2.67 -10.45
C VAL A 271 -22.09 -2.62 -9.50
N ASN A 272 -23.16 -1.94 -9.90
CA ASN A 272 -24.33 -1.74 -9.06
C ASN A 272 -25.60 -1.61 -9.93
N THR A 273 -26.73 -2.09 -9.44
CA THR A 273 -28.04 -1.87 -10.09
C THR A 273 -28.51 -0.41 -9.93
N ASP A 274 -28.00 0.30 -8.93
CA ASP A 274 -28.27 1.72 -8.71
C ASP A 274 -27.15 2.58 -9.33
N GLY A 275 -27.43 3.16 -10.48
CA GLY A 275 -26.51 4.06 -11.18
C GLY A 275 -26.26 5.40 -10.46
N SER A 276 -27.05 5.73 -9.42
CA SER A 276 -26.91 6.94 -8.61
C SER A 276 -26.18 6.69 -7.28
N SER A 277 -25.73 5.46 -7.04
CA SER A 277 -25.02 5.14 -5.80
C SER A 277 -23.72 5.95 -5.64
N PRO A 278 -23.34 6.37 -4.43
CA PRO A 278 -22.09 7.12 -4.20
C PRO A 278 -20.85 6.43 -4.76
N MET A 279 -20.80 5.09 -4.71
CA MET A 279 -19.69 4.34 -5.31
C MET A 279 -19.64 4.50 -6.83
N THR A 280 -20.79 4.50 -7.51
CA THR A 280 -20.84 4.70 -8.96
C THR A 280 -20.49 6.16 -9.33
N ALA A 281 -20.85 7.10 -8.48
CA ALA A 281 -20.54 8.53 -8.72
C ALA A 281 -19.05 8.85 -8.61
N MET A 282 -18.29 8.07 -7.80
CA MET A 282 -16.84 8.25 -7.66
C MET A 282 -16.01 7.34 -8.58
N ALA A 283 -16.63 6.40 -9.28
CA ALA A 283 -15.94 5.44 -10.11
C ALA A 283 -15.51 6.03 -11.46
N ASP A 284 -14.38 5.61 -11.99
CA ASP A 284 -13.93 5.90 -13.36
C ASP A 284 -14.83 5.18 -14.37
N LEU A 285 -15.35 3.98 -14.00
CA LEU A 285 -16.28 3.21 -14.81
C LEU A 285 -17.42 2.67 -13.94
N GLY A 286 -18.64 3.12 -14.22
CA GLY A 286 -19.88 2.63 -13.61
C GLY A 286 -20.58 1.64 -14.53
N LEU A 287 -20.78 0.40 -14.07
CA LEU A 287 -21.58 -0.61 -14.76
C LEU A 287 -22.91 -0.76 -14.03
N VAL A 288 -24.00 -0.30 -14.68
CA VAL A 288 -25.37 -0.40 -14.12
C VAL A 288 -25.93 -1.77 -14.50
N THR A 289 -25.68 -2.78 -13.67
CA THR A 289 -26.09 -4.17 -13.90
C THR A 289 -26.15 -4.95 -12.58
N ASP A 290 -26.70 -6.16 -12.62
CA ASP A 290 -26.65 -7.07 -11.49
C ASP A 290 -25.23 -7.57 -11.26
N ALA A 291 -24.78 -7.45 -10.00
CA ALA A 291 -23.41 -7.80 -9.63
C ALA A 291 -23.14 -9.32 -9.68
N GLN A 292 -24.15 -10.15 -9.35
CA GLN A 292 -24.02 -11.61 -9.45
C GLN A 292 -23.99 -12.09 -10.90
N GLU A 293 -24.83 -11.51 -11.76
CA GLU A 293 -24.85 -11.88 -13.19
C GLU A 293 -23.52 -11.53 -13.86
N LEU A 294 -22.98 -10.33 -13.58
CA LEU A 294 -21.68 -9.96 -14.11
C LEU A 294 -20.58 -10.87 -13.55
N LEU A 295 -20.64 -11.20 -12.28
CA LEU A 295 -19.64 -12.07 -11.64
C LEU A 295 -19.64 -13.48 -12.25
N ARG A 296 -20.82 -14.05 -12.52
CA ARG A 296 -20.95 -15.33 -13.23
C ARG A 296 -20.40 -15.28 -14.64
N GLU A 297 -20.68 -14.21 -15.38
CA GLU A 297 -20.15 -14.05 -16.73
C GLU A 297 -18.63 -13.89 -16.75
N LEU A 298 -18.05 -13.19 -15.76
CA LEU A 298 -16.61 -13.12 -15.57
C LEU A 298 -16.02 -14.49 -15.26
N ALA A 299 -16.59 -15.21 -14.30
CA ALA A 299 -16.17 -16.57 -13.98
C ALA A 299 -16.17 -17.49 -15.22
N ARG A 300 -17.25 -17.45 -16.01
CA ARG A 300 -17.36 -18.20 -17.25
C ARG A 300 -16.29 -17.84 -18.28
N ARG A 301 -15.94 -16.55 -18.42
CA ARG A 301 -14.91 -16.10 -19.38
C ARG A 301 -13.50 -16.42 -18.91
N LEU A 302 -13.29 -16.47 -17.62
CA LEU A 302 -12.00 -16.80 -17.00
C LEU A 302 -11.84 -18.31 -16.80
N ASP A 303 -12.84 -19.14 -17.18
CA ASP A 303 -12.88 -20.60 -17.01
C ASP A 303 -12.53 -21.03 -15.57
N THR A 304 -13.11 -20.33 -14.59
CA THR A 304 -12.94 -20.68 -13.18
C THR A 304 -13.78 -21.90 -12.78
N PRO A 305 -13.40 -22.67 -11.73
CA PRO A 305 -14.14 -23.87 -11.29
C PRO A 305 -15.63 -23.63 -11.06
N GLY A 306 -16.01 -22.51 -10.43
CA GLY A 306 -17.41 -22.15 -10.16
C GLY A 306 -18.23 -21.80 -11.41
N SER A 307 -17.61 -21.70 -12.58
CA SER A 307 -18.31 -21.45 -13.84
C SER A 307 -19.11 -22.65 -14.34
N LYS A 308 -18.86 -23.86 -13.80
CA LYS A 308 -19.46 -25.13 -14.27
C LYS A 308 -20.76 -25.46 -13.58
N ASP A 309 -21.03 -24.87 -12.42
CA ASP A 309 -22.20 -25.14 -11.57
C ASP A 309 -23.20 -23.96 -11.53
N ALA A 310 -23.01 -22.90 -12.31
CA ALA A 310 -23.80 -21.66 -12.28
C ALA A 310 -24.74 -21.51 -13.51
#